data_328ee5333286f83c6879e4eb1acbd5c5
#
_entry.id   328ee5333286f83c6879e4eb1acbd5c5
#
_cell.length_a   1.000
_cell.length_b   1.000
_cell.length_c   1.000
_cell.angle_alpha   90.00
_cell.angle_beta   90.00
_cell.angle_gamma   90.00
#
_symmetry.space_group_name_H-M   'P 1'
#
loop_
_entity.id
_entity.type
_entity.pdbx_description
1 polymer ?
#
loop_
_entity_poly.entity_id
_entity_poly.type
_entity_poly.pdbx_seq_one_letter_code
_entity_poly.pdbx_strand_id
1 'polypeptide(L)'
;AHIANAGVPVVLLDIVPKDVQDRNAIAKGAVAKMLKADPAPFMSKRNAKLIEVGNLEDDLDKLGDCDWIVEVGLEDLKIKHATYEKIQKHRKKGSIVTSNTSTIPLSKLAEGQPADFVKDFMITHFFNPPRYMRLLELVSAPNTNNAAVEAVRDFCDVQLGKGVVVCNDTPGFIANRLGVFWLTTALNTAIEQGISVEAADAVMSKPVGIPKTGVFGLLDLIGIDLMPHLSKSLLSTLPDEDAYRDSFVDHAFLHSMIQDGFTGRKGKGGFYRL
;
A
#
# COMPACT_ATOMS: atom_id res chain seq x y z
N ALA A 1 7.95 -11.44 1.67
CA ALA A 1 7.53 -12.56 2.55
C ALA A 1 6.32 -13.30 1.98
N HIS A 2 5.22 -12.57 1.59
CA HIS A 2 3.97 -13.23 1.20
C HIS A 2 4.13 -14.08 -0.07
N ILE A 3 4.82 -13.60 -1.11
CA ILE A 3 5.15 -14.37 -2.31
C ILE A 3 6.04 -15.58 -1.96
N ALA A 4 7.04 -15.38 -1.10
CA ALA A 4 7.89 -16.49 -0.63
C ALA A 4 7.11 -17.56 0.17
N ASN A 5 6.01 -17.19 0.83
CA ASN A 5 5.12 -18.15 1.49
C ASN A 5 4.40 -19.08 0.51
N ALA A 6 4.19 -18.65 -0.74
CA ALA A 6 3.68 -19.48 -1.82
C ALA A 6 4.74 -20.39 -2.46
N GLY A 7 5.96 -20.43 -1.93
CA GLY A 7 7.06 -21.24 -2.45
C GLY A 7 7.79 -20.64 -3.65
N VAL A 8 7.52 -19.38 -3.99
CA VAL A 8 8.12 -18.70 -5.15
C VAL A 8 9.40 -17.98 -4.74
N PRO A 9 10.51 -18.13 -5.48
CA PRO A 9 11.71 -17.35 -5.30
C PRO A 9 11.45 -15.85 -5.49
N VAL A 10 12.11 -15.01 -4.68
CA VAL A 10 11.94 -13.55 -4.68
C VAL A 10 13.30 -12.88 -4.69
N VAL A 11 13.51 -11.94 -5.57
CA VAL A 11 14.63 -10.99 -5.50
C VAL A 11 14.11 -9.72 -4.81
N LEU A 12 14.73 -9.34 -3.69
CA LEU A 12 14.39 -8.14 -2.94
C LEU A 12 15.50 -7.11 -3.10
N LEU A 13 15.22 -6.08 -3.88
CA LEU A 13 16.13 -4.96 -4.12
C LEU A 13 15.66 -3.73 -3.35
N ASP A 14 16.61 -2.99 -2.78
CA ASP A 14 16.37 -1.71 -2.13
C ASP A 14 17.48 -0.70 -2.51
N ILE A 15 17.34 0.54 -2.10
CA ILE A 15 18.38 1.55 -2.32
C ILE A 15 19.65 1.20 -1.56
N VAL A 16 20.78 1.67 -2.07
CA VAL A 16 22.06 1.60 -1.33
C VAL A 16 22.04 2.61 -0.19
N PRO A 17 22.24 2.18 1.07
CA PRO A 17 22.27 3.11 2.19
C PRO A 17 23.51 4.02 2.12
N LYS A 18 23.35 5.27 2.55
CA LYS A 18 24.47 6.19 2.69
C LYS A 18 25.31 5.81 3.92
N ASP A 19 26.63 5.94 3.81
CA ASP A 19 27.59 5.82 4.91
C ASP A 19 27.60 4.44 5.63
N VAL A 20 27.22 3.36 4.91
CA VAL A 20 27.23 1.98 5.40
C VAL A 20 28.04 1.10 4.46
N GLN A 21 28.97 0.28 5.01
CA GLN A 21 29.80 -0.62 4.20
C GLN A 21 29.00 -1.69 3.45
N ASP A 22 27.99 -2.26 4.09
CA ASP A 22 27.12 -3.27 3.45
C ASP A 22 26.08 -2.57 2.57
N ARG A 23 26.30 -2.58 1.26
CA ARG A 23 25.43 -1.97 0.26
C ARG A 23 24.01 -2.57 0.24
N ASN A 24 23.84 -3.80 0.76
CA ASN A 24 22.56 -4.51 0.84
C ASN A 24 21.93 -4.43 2.25
N ALA A 25 22.43 -3.58 3.15
CA ALA A 25 22.01 -3.54 4.54
C ALA A 25 20.50 -3.30 4.72
N ILE A 26 19.88 -2.49 3.86
CA ILE A 26 18.44 -2.21 3.94
C ILE A 26 17.63 -3.47 3.63
N ALA A 27 17.88 -4.13 2.50
CA ALA A 27 17.19 -5.36 2.11
C ALA A 27 17.42 -6.51 3.12
N LYS A 28 18.67 -6.69 3.60
CA LYS A 28 19.01 -7.66 4.66
C LYS A 28 18.27 -7.33 5.96
N GLY A 29 18.28 -6.06 6.36
CA GLY A 29 17.57 -5.57 7.55
C GLY A 29 16.07 -5.81 7.47
N ALA A 30 15.46 -5.60 6.30
CA ALA A 30 14.05 -5.88 6.07
C ALA A 30 13.73 -7.38 6.29
N VAL A 31 14.51 -8.29 5.74
CA VAL A 31 14.32 -9.74 5.95
C VAL A 31 14.51 -10.11 7.43
N ALA A 32 15.55 -9.58 8.08
CA ALA A 32 15.82 -9.82 9.49
C ALA A 32 14.68 -9.31 10.40
N LYS A 33 14.11 -8.13 10.07
CA LYS A 33 12.93 -7.56 10.77
C LYS A 33 11.71 -8.45 10.57
N MET A 34 11.44 -8.91 9.36
CA MET A 34 10.31 -9.80 9.06
C MET A 34 10.40 -11.16 9.80
N LEU A 35 11.60 -11.67 10.06
CA LEU A 35 11.80 -12.93 10.83
C LEU A 35 11.46 -12.79 12.32
N LYS A 36 11.43 -11.56 12.85
CA LYS A 36 11.18 -11.23 14.26
C LYS A 36 9.82 -10.58 14.48
N ALA A 37 9.14 -10.15 13.42
CA ALA A 37 7.91 -9.38 13.52
C ALA A 37 6.74 -10.21 14.07
N ASP A 38 5.87 -9.53 14.81
CA ASP A 38 4.57 -10.00 15.26
C ASP A 38 3.50 -8.96 14.85
N PRO A 39 2.47 -9.36 14.13
CA PRO A 39 2.18 -10.70 13.59
C PRO A 39 3.22 -11.16 12.54
N ALA A 40 3.53 -12.46 12.52
CA ALA A 40 4.59 -13.02 11.69
C ALA A 40 4.28 -12.92 10.19
N PRO A 41 5.12 -12.26 9.35
CA PRO A 41 4.92 -12.19 7.89
C PRO A 41 5.17 -13.52 7.18
N PHE A 42 6.04 -14.37 7.74
CA PHE A 42 6.32 -15.70 7.21
C PHE A 42 5.41 -16.76 7.83
N MET A 43 4.86 -17.67 7.00
CA MET A 43 4.20 -18.90 7.47
C MET A 43 5.21 -19.87 8.11
N SER A 44 6.40 -19.95 7.51
CA SER A 44 7.55 -20.65 8.07
C SER A 44 8.79 -19.78 7.90
N LYS A 45 9.63 -19.70 8.93
CA LYS A 45 10.91 -18.98 8.86
C LYS A 45 11.82 -19.52 7.74
N ARG A 46 11.63 -20.79 7.32
CA ARG A 46 12.36 -21.40 6.19
C ARG A 46 12.09 -20.67 4.87
N ASN A 47 10.91 -20.07 4.70
CA ASN A 47 10.54 -19.37 3.47
C ASN A 47 11.39 -18.12 3.23
N ALA A 48 12.06 -17.58 4.26
CA ALA A 48 13.02 -16.51 4.10
C ALA A 48 14.23 -16.89 3.22
N LYS A 49 14.54 -18.18 3.09
CA LYS A 49 15.61 -18.69 2.20
C LYS A 49 15.27 -18.53 0.71
N LEU A 50 13.99 -18.32 0.38
CA LEU A 50 13.54 -18.03 -0.98
C LEU A 50 13.73 -16.56 -1.37
N ILE A 51 14.18 -15.71 -0.43
CA ILE A 51 14.41 -14.30 -0.69
C ILE A 51 15.91 -14.06 -0.87
N GLU A 52 16.29 -13.76 -2.09
CA GLU A 52 17.60 -13.24 -2.44
C GLU A 52 17.59 -11.73 -2.27
N VAL A 53 18.55 -11.16 -1.54
CA VAL A 53 18.64 -9.73 -1.29
C VAL A 53 19.69 -9.08 -2.17
N GLY A 54 19.44 -7.84 -2.58
CA GLY A 54 20.34 -7.03 -3.38
C GLY A 54 20.02 -5.54 -3.28
N ASN A 55 20.55 -4.77 -4.22
CA ASN A 55 20.32 -3.34 -4.28
C ASN A 55 20.05 -2.85 -5.72
N LEU A 56 19.49 -1.62 -5.83
CA LEU A 56 19.11 -1.00 -7.09
C LEU A 56 20.29 -0.38 -7.89
N GLU A 57 21.52 -0.63 -7.50
CA GLU A 57 22.72 -0.18 -8.22
C GLU A 57 23.52 -1.35 -8.79
N ASP A 58 23.71 -2.42 -8.00
CA ASP A 58 24.61 -3.52 -8.37
C ASP A 58 23.86 -4.75 -8.90
N ASP A 59 22.56 -4.92 -8.59
CA ASP A 59 21.83 -6.17 -8.78
C ASP A 59 20.62 -6.05 -9.73
N LEU A 60 20.55 -4.99 -10.53
CA LEU A 60 19.42 -4.77 -11.47
C LEU A 60 19.36 -5.82 -12.59
N ASP A 61 20.47 -6.45 -12.92
CA ASP A 61 20.55 -7.54 -13.90
C ASP A 61 19.69 -8.75 -13.51
N LYS A 62 19.48 -8.99 -12.21
CA LYS A 62 18.59 -10.04 -11.70
C LYS A 62 17.12 -9.86 -12.12
N LEU A 63 16.71 -8.66 -12.54
CA LEU A 63 15.37 -8.43 -13.10
C LEU A 63 15.16 -9.14 -14.44
N GLY A 64 16.26 -9.50 -15.13
CA GLY A 64 16.23 -10.29 -16.36
C GLY A 64 15.65 -11.70 -16.19
N ASP A 65 15.64 -12.24 -14.98
CA ASP A 65 15.09 -13.55 -14.66
C ASP A 65 13.70 -13.51 -14.02
N CYS A 66 13.20 -12.29 -13.71
CA CYS A 66 11.91 -12.12 -13.05
C CYS A 66 10.75 -12.13 -14.05
N ASP A 67 9.71 -12.93 -13.75
CA ASP A 67 8.44 -12.92 -14.50
C ASP A 67 7.52 -11.78 -14.09
N TRP A 68 7.58 -11.40 -12.81
CA TRP A 68 6.79 -10.34 -12.21
C TRP A 68 7.64 -9.45 -11.31
N ILE A 69 7.59 -8.15 -11.53
CA ILE A 69 8.32 -7.12 -10.78
C ILE A 69 7.30 -6.23 -10.07
N VAL A 70 7.39 -6.14 -8.75
CA VAL A 70 6.51 -5.29 -7.94
C VAL A 70 7.30 -4.09 -7.43
N GLU A 71 6.96 -2.91 -7.89
CA GLU A 71 7.53 -1.65 -7.41
C GLU A 71 6.81 -1.20 -6.14
N VAL A 72 7.57 -0.97 -5.07
CA VAL A 72 7.07 -0.59 -3.73
C VAL A 72 7.89 0.59 -3.17
N GLY A 73 8.33 1.50 -4.05
CA GLY A 73 9.12 2.67 -3.68
C GLY A 73 8.29 3.78 -3.02
N LEU A 74 8.96 4.91 -2.78
CA LEU A 74 8.30 6.09 -2.22
C LEU A 74 7.14 6.58 -3.09
N GLU A 75 6.13 7.15 -2.46
CA GLU A 75 4.93 7.66 -3.14
C GLU A 75 5.22 9.06 -3.74
N ASP A 76 6.17 9.07 -4.67
CA ASP A 76 6.62 10.23 -5.44
C ASP A 76 6.74 9.86 -6.92
N LEU A 77 6.04 10.60 -7.79
CA LEU A 77 5.95 10.30 -9.21
C LEU A 77 7.32 10.32 -9.91
N LYS A 78 8.20 11.26 -9.55
CA LYS A 78 9.53 11.38 -10.17
C LYS A 78 10.42 10.19 -9.78
N ILE A 79 10.36 9.77 -8.51
CA ILE A 79 11.11 8.62 -8.02
C ILE A 79 10.62 7.34 -8.69
N LYS A 80 9.29 7.17 -8.83
CA LYS A 80 8.70 6.03 -9.52
C LYS A 80 9.10 5.98 -10.99
N HIS A 81 9.02 7.09 -11.72
CA HIS A 81 9.45 7.16 -13.12
C HIS A 81 10.94 6.82 -13.28
N ALA A 82 11.82 7.35 -12.43
CA ALA A 82 13.25 7.01 -12.44
C ALA A 82 13.48 5.51 -12.13
N THR A 83 12.65 4.91 -11.28
CA THR A 83 12.69 3.46 -10.99
C THR A 83 12.23 2.65 -12.20
N TYR A 84 11.15 3.09 -12.89
CA TYR A 84 10.67 2.41 -14.11
C TYR A 84 11.69 2.45 -15.24
N GLU A 85 12.43 3.55 -15.41
CA GLU A 85 13.52 3.62 -16.37
C GLU A 85 14.61 2.57 -16.10
N LYS A 86 14.96 2.35 -14.84
CA LYS A 86 15.91 1.31 -14.43
C LYS A 86 15.34 -0.09 -14.71
N ILE A 87 14.08 -0.34 -14.31
CA ILE A 87 13.40 -1.62 -14.54
C ILE A 87 13.37 -1.95 -16.03
N GLN A 88 13.00 -1.00 -16.89
CA GLN A 88 12.91 -1.21 -18.34
C GLN A 88 14.24 -1.61 -18.97
N LYS A 89 15.35 -1.10 -18.48
CA LYS A 89 16.69 -1.42 -19.02
C LYS A 89 17.14 -2.85 -18.69
N HIS A 90 16.60 -3.43 -17.63
CA HIS A 90 17.09 -4.70 -17.08
C HIS A 90 16.06 -5.83 -17.10
N ARG A 91 14.76 -5.52 -17.16
CA ARG A 91 13.71 -6.55 -17.19
C ARG A 91 13.75 -7.37 -18.48
N LYS A 92 13.39 -8.63 -18.41
CA LYS A 92 13.16 -9.42 -19.63
C LYS A 92 11.89 -8.96 -20.37
N LYS A 93 11.89 -9.11 -21.68
CA LYS A 93 10.73 -8.79 -22.51
C LYS A 93 9.52 -9.62 -22.08
N GLY A 94 8.38 -8.94 -21.86
CA GLY A 94 7.11 -9.58 -21.48
C GLY A 94 7.01 -9.90 -19.98
N SER A 95 8.00 -9.54 -19.15
CA SER A 95 7.79 -9.58 -17.70
C SER A 95 6.76 -8.54 -17.29
N ILE A 96 5.92 -8.90 -16.34
CA ILE A 96 4.88 -8.02 -15.83
C ILE A 96 5.49 -7.06 -14.79
N VAL A 97 5.13 -5.79 -14.86
CA VAL A 97 5.53 -4.79 -13.86
C VAL A 97 4.29 -4.26 -13.18
N THR A 98 4.29 -4.21 -11.87
CA THR A 98 3.20 -3.61 -11.11
C THR A 98 3.72 -2.60 -10.09
N SER A 99 2.95 -1.54 -9.84
CA SER A 99 3.19 -0.63 -8.73
C SER A 99 2.25 -0.94 -7.57
N ASN A 100 2.75 -0.86 -6.34
CA ASN A 100 1.94 -0.97 -5.13
C ASN A 100 1.51 0.42 -4.60
N THR A 101 1.42 1.41 -5.47
CA THR A 101 0.94 2.75 -5.11
C THR A 101 -0.44 2.69 -4.47
N SER A 102 -0.71 3.60 -3.54
CA SER A 102 -2.01 3.73 -2.87
C SER A 102 -2.80 4.94 -3.36
N THR A 103 -2.14 5.90 -4.00
CA THR A 103 -2.74 7.22 -4.29
C THR A 103 -2.46 7.74 -5.70
N ILE A 104 -1.35 7.33 -6.34
CA ILE A 104 -0.99 7.84 -7.66
C ILE A 104 -1.76 7.04 -8.73
N PRO A 105 -2.58 7.68 -9.57
CA PRO A 105 -3.30 7.00 -10.63
C PRO A 105 -2.38 6.28 -11.62
N LEU A 106 -2.82 5.14 -12.16
CA LEU A 106 -2.09 4.38 -13.17
C LEU A 106 -1.77 5.23 -14.40
N SER A 107 -2.72 6.06 -14.82
CA SER A 107 -2.56 6.99 -15.95
C SER A 107 -1.38 7.95 -15.75
N LYS A 108 -1.15 8.42 -14.52
CA LYS A 108 0.00 9.27 -14.18
C LYS A 108 1.32 8.49 -14.13
N LEU A 109 1.28 7.28 -13.61
CA LEU A 109 2.46 6.41 -13.59
C LEU A 109 2.89 5.97 -14.99
N ALA A 110 1.93 5.77 -15.90
CA ALA A 110 2.17 5.38 -17.28
C ALA A 110 2.54 6.55 -18.21
N GLU A 111 2.32 7.80 -17.78
CA GLU A 111 2.59 8.99 -18.59
C GLU A 111 4.07 9.06 -19.01
N GLY A 112 4.30 9.20 -20.32
CA GLY A 112 5.66 9.26 -20.89
C GLY A 112 6.42 7.92 -20.94
N GLN A 113 5.82 6.83 -20.49
CA GLN A 113 6.47 5.53 -20.56
C GLN A 113 6.34 4.89 -21.96
N PRO A 114 7.31 4.07 -22.40
CA PRO A 114 7.25 3.37 -23.68
C PRO A 114 6.03 2.44 -23.77
N ALA A 115 5.47 2.31 -24.97
CA ALA A 115 4.27 1.48 -25.21
C ALA A 115 4.44 0.01 -24.79
N ASP A 116 5.63 -0.55 -24.94
CA ASP A 116 5.94 -1.94 -24.52
C ASP A 116 5.97 -2.10 -22.99
N PHE A 117 6.31 -1.03 -22.26
CA PHE A 117 6.21 -1.03 -20.81
C PHE A 117 4.74 -0.93 -20.37
N VAL A 118 3.99 0.00 -20.96
CA VAL A 118 2.58 0.24 -20.58
C VAL A 118 1.70 -0.99 -20.81
N LYS A 119 1.97 -1.79 -21.82
CA LYS A 119 1.26 -3.06 -22.07
C LYS A 119 1.41 -4.08 -20.93
N ASP A 120 2.56 -4.07 -20.27
CA ASP A 120 2.90 -5.02 -19.21
C ASP A 120 2.74 -4.40 -17.82
N PHE A 121 2.22 -3.16 -17.73
CA PHE A 121 2.18 -2.37 -16.51
C PHE A 121 0.76 -2.22 -15.96
N MET A 122 0.62 -2.42 -14.63
CA MET A 122 -0.64 -2.27 -13.91
C MET A 122 -0.37 -1.95 -12.43
N ILE A 123 -1.41 -1.73 -11.64
CA ILE A 123 -1.30 -1.58 -10.19
C ILE A 123 -1.78 -2.85 -9.51
N THR A 124 -1.03 -3.31 -8.51
CA THR A 124 -1.44 -4.33 -7.54
C THR A 124 -1.33 -3.72 -6.14
N HIS A 125 -2.43 -3.21 -5.63
CA HIS A 125 -2.47 -2.55 -4.34
C HIS A 125 -2.75 -3.56 -3.23
N PHE A 126 -1.69 -3.96 -2.53
CA PHE A 126 -1.75 -4.84 -1.36
C PHE A 126 -2.01 -4.03 -0.09
N PHE A 127 -2.82 -4.60 0.80
CA PHE A 127 -3.05 -4.03 2.13
C PHE A 127 -2.10 -4.62 3.16
N ASN A 128 -1.60 -3.78 4.06
CA ASN A 128 -0.62 -4.16 5.07
C ASN A 128 -1.33 -4.68 6.35
N PRO A 129 -0.92 -5.81 6.92
CA PRO A 129 0.14 -6.73 6.48
C PRO A 129 -0.36 -7.67 5.35
N PRO A 130 0.37 -7.81 4.23
CA PRO A 130 -0.10 -8.56 3.05
C PRO A 130 -0.47 -10.01 3.30
N ARG A 131 0.14 -10.67 4.29
CA ARG A 131 -0.20 -12.04 4.67
C ARG A 131 -1.61 -12.18 5.23
N TYR A 132 -2.09 -11.18 5.96
CA TYR A 132 -3.34 -11.23 6.73
C TYR A 132 -4.50 -10.53 6.02
N MET A 133 -4.18 -9.47 5.31
CA MET A 133 -5.17 -8.71 4.55
C MET A 133 -5.44 -9.41 3.22
N ARG A 134 -6.65 -9.94 3.05
CA ARG A 134 -7.01 -10.72 1.86
C ARG A 134 -7.28 -9.86 0.63
N LEU A 135 -7.75 -8.63 0.81
CA LEU A 135 -8.05 -7.73 -0.30
C LEU A 135 -6.80 -7.40 -1.11
N LEU A 136 -6.92 -7.47 -2.42
CA LEU A 136 -6.00 -6.93 -3.40
C LEU A 136 -6.79 -6.15 -4.44
N GLU A 137 -6.44 -4.90 -4.65
CA GLU A 137 -7.00 -4.09 -5.73
C GLU A 137 -6.08 -4.18 -6.95
N LEU A 138 -6.68 -4.53 -8.09
CA LEU A 138 -6.00 -4.63 -9.39
C LEU A 138 -6.52 -3.53 -10.30
N VAL A 139 -5.63 -2.64 -10.76
CA VAL A 139 -5.98 -1.56 -11.69
C VAL A 139 -5.19 -1.73 -12.97
N SER A 140 -5.87 -1.79 -14.10
CA SER A 140 -5.28 -1.90 -15.44
C SER A 140 -5.80 -0.79 -16.35
N ALA A 141 -5.01 -0.43 -17.35
CA ALA A 141 -5.41 0.51 -18.39
C ALA A 141 -6.04 -0.25 -19.59
N PRO A 142 -6.82 0.44 -20.46
CA PRO A 142 -7.42 -0.20 -21.64
C PRO A 142 -6.40 -0.83 -22.60
N ASN A 143 -5.17 -0.36 -22.58
CA ASN A 143 -4.06 -0.87 -23.39
C ASN A 143 -3.14 -1.84 -22.65
N THR A 144 -3.44 -2.19 -21.41
CA THR A 144 -2.74 -3.26 -20.67
C THR A 144 -3.09 -4.61 -21.29
N ASN A 145 -2.11 -5.48 -21.44
CA ASN A 145 -2.27 -6.83 -21.98
C ASN A 145 -3.19 -7.66 -21.09
N ASN A 146 -4.35 -8.07 -21.61
CA ASN A 146 -5.32 -8.87 -20.86
C ASN A 146 -4.74 -10.17 -20.31
N ALA A 147 -3.85 -10.85 -21.06
CA ALA A 147 -3.21 -12.07 -20.58
C ALA A 147 -2.30 -11.80 -19.37
N ALA A 148 -1.65 -10.63 -19.30
CA ALA A 148 -0.86 -10.24 -18.14
C ALA A 148 -1.76 -9.93 -16.93
N VAL A 149 -2.91 -9.26 -17.15
CA VAL A 149 -3.90 -8.97 -16.09
C VAL A 149 -4.45 -10.28 -15.50
N GLU A 150 -4.86 -11.22 -16.36
CA GLU A 150 -5.38 -12.52 -15.94
C GLU A 150 -4.31 -13.33 -15.18
N ALA A 151 -3.06 -13.37 -15.68
CA ALA A 151 -1.98 -14.09 -15.03
C ALA A 151 -1.70 -13.55 -13.60
N VAL A 152 -1.67 -12.23 -13.42
CA VAL A 152 -1.49 -11.62 -12.09
C VAL A 152 -2.70 -11.89 -11.19
N ARG A 153 -3.92 -11.74 -11.73
CA ARG A 153 -5.15 -12.01 -10.99
C ARG A 153 -5.17 -13.46 -10.48
N ASP A 154 -4.95 -14.43 -11.37
CA ASP A 154 -5.02 -15.85 -11.04
C ASP A 154 -3.90 -16.26 -10.07
N PHE A 155 -2.69 -15.73 -10.25
CA PHE A 155 -1.60 -15.96 -9.30
C PHE A 155 -1.94 -15.39 -7.91
N CYS A 156 -2.45 -14.17 -7.85
CA CYS A 156 -2.80 -13.53 -6.58
C CYS A 156 -3.98 -14.23 -5.89
N ASP A 157 -4.99 -14.67 -6.63
CA ASP A 157 -6.13 -15.40 -6.08
C ASP A 157 -5.72 -16.80 -5.62
N VAL A 158 -5.18 -17.62 -6.53
CA VAL A 158 -4.92 -19.04 -6.28
C VAL A 158 -3.68 -19.27 -5.42
N GLN A 159 -2.57 -18.62 -5.73
CA GLN A 159 -1.28 -18.88 -5.05
C GLN A 159 -1.12 -18.04 -3.78
N LEU A 160 -1.59 -16.78 -3.80
CA LEU A 160 -1.48 -15.88 -2.64
C LEU A 160 -2.74 -15.86 -1.77
N GLY A 161 -3.84 -16.46 -2.20
CA GLY A 161 -5.11 -16.50 -1.45
C GLY A 161 -5.75 -15.13 -1.27
N LYS A 162 -5.59 -14.26 -2.28
CA LYS A 162 -6.18 -12.92 -2.28
C LYS A 162 -7.62 -12.93 -2.80
N GLY A 163 -8.46 -12.06 -2.24
CA GLY A 163 -9.69 -11.64 -2.90
C GLY A 163 -9.34 -10.50 -3.84
N VAL A 164 -9.16 -10.80 -5.12
CA VAL A 164 -8.76 -9.81 -6.12
C VAL A 164 -9.98 -9.04 -6.61
N VAL A 165 -9.95 -7.71 -6.49
CA VAL A 165 -10.99 -6.80 -6.98
C VAL A 165 -10.41 -5.95 -8.09
N VAL A 166 -11.00 -6.02 -9.27
CA VAL A 166 -10.63 -5.14 -10.39
C VAL A 166 -11.25 -3.78 -10.17
N CYS A 167 -10.41 -2.75 -10.17
CA CYS A 167 -10.79 -1.37 -9.89
C CYS A 167 -10.55 -0.48 -11.10
N ASN A 168 -11.33 0.59 -11.19
CA ASN A 168 -11.03 1.69 -12.11
C ASN A 168 -9.82 2.49 -11.60
N ASP A 169 -9.14 3.18 -12.53
CA ASP A 169 -8.04 4.10 -12.22
C ASP A 169 -8.60 5.42 -11.64
N THR A 170 -9.13 5.34 -10.43
CA THR A 170 -9.70 6.47 -9.69
C THR A 170 -8.93 6.75 -8.41
N PRO A 171 -8.88 7.99 -7.91
CA PRO A 171 -8.14 8.35 -6.71
C PRO A 171 -8.56 7.53 -5.48
N GLY A 172 -7.57 6.84 -4.86
CA GLY A 172 -7.79 5.98 -3.70
C GLY A 172 -8.50 4.65 -4.02
N PHE A 173 -8.68 4.32 -5.29
CA PHE A 173 -9.34 3.12 -5.81
C PHE A 173 -10.72 2.89 -5.16
N ILE A 174 -10.95 1.73 -4.53
CA ILE A 174 -12.21 1.43 -3.84
C ILE A 174 -12.03 1.53 -2.32
N ALA A 175 -11.06 0.80 -1.75
CA ALA A 175 -11.00 0.63 -0.30
C ALA A 175 -10.54 1.91 0.43
N ASN A 176 -9.51 2.59 -0.06
CA ASN A 176 -9.09 3.86 0.53
C ASN A 176 -10.18 4.93 0.33
N ARG A 177 -10.81 4.94 -0.85
CA ARG A 177 -11.87 5.88 -1.17
C ARG A 177 -13.07 5.75 -0.22
N LEU A 178 -13.57 4.53 -0.03
CA LEU A 178 -14.68 4.23 0.88
C LEU A 178 -14.25 4.36 2.35
N GLY A 179 -13.05 3.87 2.68
CA GLY A 179 -12.53 3.89 4.05
C GLY A 179 -12.33 5.30 4.59
N VAL A 180 -11.74 6.19 3.81
CA VAL A 180 -11.53 7.59 4.22
C VAL A 180 -12.87 8.33 4.34
N PHE A 181 -13.79 8.13 3.40
CA PHE A 181 -15.13 8.70 3.48
C PHE A 181 -15.87 8.24 4.75
N TRP A 182 -15.86 6.94 5.02
CA TRP A 182 -16.48 6.37 6.22
C TRP A 182 -15.85 6.90 7.52
N LEU A 183 -14.51 6.92 7.62
CA LEU A 183 -13.81 7.41 8.80
C LEU A 183 -14.10 8.89 9.05
N THR A 184 -14.05 9.72 8.01
CA THR A 184 -14.34 11.16 8.09
C THR A 184 -15.78 11.42 8.54
N THR A 185 -16.75 10.75 7.91
CA THR A 185 -18.16 10.91 8.27
C THR A 185 -18.44 10.46 9.70
N ALA A 186 -17.90 9.32 10.12
CA ALA A 186 -18.11 8.82 11.47
C ALA A 186 -17.45 9.70 12.54
N LEU A 187 -16.26 10.22 12.26
CA LEU A 187 -15.58 11.19 13.13
C LEU A 187 -16.40 12.46 13.30
N ASN A 188 -16.84 13.07 12.20
CA ASN A 188 -17.65 14.28 12.21
C ASN A 188 -18.95 14.07 12.98
N THR A 189 -19.67 12.99 12.70
CA THR A 189 -20.92 12.66 13.39
C THR A 189 -20.71 12.49 14.89
N ALA A 190 -19.64 11.82 15.31
CA ALA A 190 -19.33 11.66 16.74
C ALA A 190 -19.08 13.01 17.43
N ILE A 191 -18.38 13.93 16.78
CA ILE A 191 -18.11 15.28 17.29
C ILE A 191 -19.41 16.09 17.36
N GLU A 192 -20.18 16.14 16.28
CA GLU A 192 -21.41 16.91 16.17
C GLU A 192 -22.46 16.50 17.21
N GLN A 193 -22.53 15.20 17.49
CA GLN A 193 -23.51 14.64 18.43
C GLN A 193 -22.97 14.47 19.86
N GLY A 194 -21.71 14.85 20.12
CA GLY A 194 -21.09 14.71 21.44
C GLY A 194 -20.96 13.26 21.89
N ILE A 195 -20.77 12.31 20.95
CA ILE A 195 -20.61 10.88 21.24
C ILE A 195 -19.16 10.64 21.68
N SER A 196 -18.98 9.90 22.79
CA SER A 196 -17.63 9.56 23.23
C SER A 196 -16.95 8.59 22.25
N VAL A 197 -15.61 8.59 22.26
CA VAL A 197 -14.77 7.72 21.43
C VAL A 197 -15.14 6.24 21.63
N GLU A 198 -15.31 5.81 22.89
CA GLU A 198 -15.64 4.44 23.24
C GLU A 198 -17.05 4.04 22.76
N ALA A 199 -18.02 4.94 22.87
CA ALA A 199 -19.39 4.69 22.41
C ALA A 199 -19.44 4.58 20.89
N ALA A 200 -18.75 5.48 20.18
CA ALA A 200 -18.65 5.45 18.74
C ALA A 200 -18.02 4.15 18.24
N ASP A 201 -16.91 3.71 18.84
CA ASP A 201 -16.24 2.46 18.47
C ASP A 201 -17.07 1.22 18.86
N ALA A 202 -17.81 1.25 19.96
CA ALA A 202 -18.71 0.16 20.32
C ALA A 202 -19.82 -0.05 19.29
N VAL A 203 -20.40 1.03 18.77
CA VAL A 203 -21.46 0.98 17.75
C VAL A 203 -20.87 0.64 16.37
N MET A 204 -19.82 1.37 15.96
CA MET A 204 -19.20 1.27 14.62
C MET A 204 -18.13 0.17 14.56
N SER A 205 -18.42 -1.00 15.13
CA SER A 205 -17.54 -2.15 15.10
C SER A 205 -18.31 -3.45 14.81
N LYS A 206 -18.18 -4.45 15.62
CA LYS A 206 -18.85 -5.76 15.45
C LYS A 206 -20.36 -5.69 15.15
N PRO A 207 -21.15 -4.81 15.80
CA PRO A 207 -22.60 -4.75 15.53
C PRO A 207 -22.95 -4.47 14.07
N VAL A 208 -22.08 -3.73 13.36
CA VAL A 208 -22.27 -3.39 11.93
C VAL A 208 -21.37 -4.18 11.00
N GLY A 209 -20.77 -5.27 11.48
CA GLY A 209 -19.92 -6.16 10.67
C GLY A 209 -18.50 -5.63 10.42
N ILE A 210 -18.08 -4.60 11.16
CA ILE A 210 -16.73 -4.01 11.06
C ILE A 210 -15.81 -4.64 12.13
N PRO A 211 -14.48 -4.66 11.91
CA PRO A 211 -13.55 -5.14 12.93
C PRO A 211 -13.69 -4.42 14.27
N LYS A 212 -13.32 -5.11 15.35
CA LYS A 212 -13.47 -4.62 16.74
C LYS A 212 -12.78 -3.29 17.05
N THR A 213 -11.91 -2.81 16.17
CA THR A 213 -11.23 -1.53 16.33
C THR A 213 -12.18 -0.34 16.27
N GLY A 214 -13.33 -0.48 15.60
CA GLY A 214 -14.21 0.66 15.35
C GLY A 214 -13.56 1.73 14.48
N VAL A 215 -13.93 2.98 14.67
CA VAL A 215 -13.44 4.16 13.92
C VAL A 215 -12.16 4.73 14.55
N PHE A 216 -12.22 5.10 15.80
CA PHE A 216 -11.13 5.79 16.50
C PHE A 216 -9.96 4.84 16.79
N GLY A 217 -10.25 3.60 17.18
CA GLY A 217 -9.23 2.56 17.33
C GLY A 217 -8.57 2.17 16.00
N LEU A 218 -9.28 2.31 14.86
CA LEU A 218 -8.69 2.14 13.54
C LEU A 218 -7.78 3.31 13.19
N LEU A 219 -8.18 4.56 13.48
CA LEU A 219 -7.33 5.74 13.31
C LEU A 219 -6.03 5.62 14.10
N ASP A 220 -6.09 5.13 15.34
CA ASP A 220 -4.90 4.86 16.15
C ASP A 220 -4.03 3.74 15.58
N LEU A 221 -4.63 2.73 14.95
CA LEU A 221 -3.92 1.60 14.35
C LEU A 221 -3.17 2.00 13.09
N ILE A 222 -3.81 2.76 12.17
CA ILE A 222 -3.20 3.18 10.91
C ILE A 222 -2.27 4.38 11.08
N GLY A 223 -2.52 5.19 12.08
CA GLY A 223 -1.82 6.43 12.40
C GLY A 223 -2.64 7.67 12.01
N ILE A 224 -2.94 8.49 13.01
CA ILE A 224 -3.75 9.71 12.86
C ILE A 224 -3.13 10.67 11.85
N ASP A 225 -1.80 10.75 11.80
CA ASP A 225 -1.03 11.58 10.86
C ASP A 225 -1.18 11.17 9.39
N LEU A 226 -1.68 9.96 9.11
CA LEU A 226 -1.99 9.53 7.75
C LEU A 226 -3.23 10.22 7.17
N MET A 227 -4.21 10.57 8.02
CA MET A 227 -5.50 11.15 7.56
C MET A 227 -5.33 12.48 6.81
N PRO A 228 -4.58 13.49 7.29
CA PRO A 228 -4.36 14.72 6.53
C PRO A 228 -3.73 14.48 5.15
N HIS A 229 -2.79 13.52 5.05
CA HIS A 229 -2.17 13.18 3.76
C HIS A 229 -3.14 12.54 2.78
N LEU A 230 -3.94 11.58 3.24
CA LEU A 230 -4.97 10.93 2.42
C LEU A 230 -6.05 11.93 1.99
N SER A 231 -6.55 12.75 2.92
CA SER A 231 -7.55 13.77 2.63
C SER A 231 -7.04 14.80 1.62
N LYS A 232 -5.81 15.29 1.79
CA LYS A 232 -5.18 16.21 0.85
C LYS A 232 -5.05 15.58 -0.55
N SER A 233 -4.64 14.33 -0.63
CA SER A 233 -4.53 13.60 -1.89
C SER A 233 -5.90 13.47 -2.58
N LEU A 234 -6.93 13.06 -1.85
CA LEU A 234 -8.28 12.94 -2.38
C LEU A 234 -8.83 14.30 -2.83
N LEU A 235 -8.75 15.33 -2.00
CA LEU A 235 -9.25 16.67 -2.32
C LEU A 235 -8.57 17.30 -3.54
N SER A 236 -7.31 16.94 -3.80
CA SER A 236 -6.57 17.45 -4.98
C SER A 236 -6.90 16.73 -6.27
N THR A 237 -7.55 15.57 -6.22
CA THR A 237 -7.76 14.68 -7.37
C THR A 237 -9.21 14.33 -7.66
N LEU A 238 -10.11 14.43 -6.66
CA LEU A 238 -11.53 14.14 -6.83
C LEU A 238 -12.25 15.28 -7.56
N PRO A 239 -13.30 14.97 -8.34
CA PRO A 239 -14.19 15.97 -8.94
C PRO A 239 -14.79 16.94 -7.91
N ASP A 240 -15.22 18.12 -8.35
CA ASP A 240 -15.76 19.12 -7.44
C ASP A 240 -17.10 18.70 -6.82
N GLU A 241 -17.89 17.89 -7.50
CA GLU A 241 -19.18 17.35 -7.06
C GLU A 241 -19.06 16.06 -6.24
N ASP A 242 -17.85 15.64 -5.88
CA ASP A 242 -17.66 14.43 -5.11
C ASP A 242 -18.12 14.60 -3.66
N ALA A 243 -18.96 13.67 -3.18
CA ALA A 243 -19.54 13.70 -1.83
C ALA A 243 -18.49 13.73 -0.68
N TYR A 244 -17.26 13.32 -0.94
CA TYR A 244 -16.19 13.43 0.06
C TYR A 244 -15.87 14.89 0.37
N ARG A 245 -15.95 15.80 -0.63
CA ARG A 245 -15.67 17.23 -0.44
C ARG A 245 -16.65 17.86 0.55
N ASP A 246 -17.93 17.48 0.44
CA ASP A 246 -18.98 17.97 1.36
C ASP A 246 -18.83 17.40 2.78
N SER A 247 -18.25 16.21 2.88
CA SER A 247 -18.04 15.52 4.17
C SER A 247 -16.73 15.91 4.86
N PHE A 248 -15.79 16.52 4.14
CA PHE A 248 -14.49 16.83 4.69
C PHE A 248 -14.54 18.03 5.63
N VAL A 249 -14.06 17.85 6.86
CA VAL A 249 -13.84 18.91 7.84
C VAL A 249 -12.40 18.82 8.33
N ASP A 250 -11.69 19.94 8.25
CA ASP A 250 -10.31 20.03 8.78
C ASP A 250 -10.35 20.36 10.27
N HIS A 251 -10.22 19.34 11.09
CA HIS A 251 -10.29 19.48 12.54
C HIS A 251 -8.95 19.91 13.15
N ALA A 252 -8.89 21.12 13.71
CA ALA A 252 -7.71 21.69 14.34
C ALA A 252 -7.13 20.81 15.47
N PHE A 253 -7.99 20.07 16.21
CA PHE A 253 -7.52 19.19 17.28
C PHE A 253 -6.70 18.02 16.76
N LEU A 254 -6.97 17.49 15.55
CA LEU A 254 -6.15 16.44 14.93
C LEU A 254 -4.74 16.95 14.66
N HIS A 255 -4.61 18.16 14.15
CA HIS A 255 -3.30 18.79 13.96
C HIS A 255 -2.55 18.96 15.26
N SER A 256 -3.24 19.41 16.32
CA SER A 256 -2.63 19.53 17.66
C SER A 256 -2.16 18.17 18.19
N MET A 257 -2.98 17.11 18.08
CA MET A 257 -2.60 15.75 18.45
C MET A 257 -1.32 15.30 17.74
N ILE A 258 -1.26 15.52 16.42
CA ILE A 258 -0.09 15.14 15.61
C ILE A 258 1.16 15.92 16.04
N GLN A 259 1.06 17.24 16.25
CA GLN A 259 2.16 18.09 16.71
C GLN A 259 2.69 17.66 18.07
N ASP A 260 1.82 17.26 18.98
CA ASP A 260 2.17 16.79 20.33
C ASP A 260 2.70 15.34 20.32
N GLY A 261 2.70 14.67 19.18
CA GLY A 261 3.19 13.30 18.99
C GLY A 261 2.16 12.21 19.31
N PHE A 262 0.88 12.57 19.45
CA PHE A 262 -0.23 11.62 19.58
C PHE A 262 -0.71 11.15 18.20
N THR A 263 0.07 10.28 17.60
CA THR A 263 -0.15 9.77 16.23
C THR A 263 -0.74 8.36 16.20
N GLY A 264 -1.29 7.88 17.30
CA GLY A 264 -1.79 6.53 17.47
C GLY A 264 -0.74 5.57 18.02
N ARG A 265 -0.88 4.26 17.71
CA ARG A 265 -0.02 3.20 18.29
C ARG A 265 1.47 3.31 17.98
N LYS A 266 1.83 4.06 16.97
CA LYS A 266 3.24 4.32 16.59
C LYS A 266 3.85 5.52 17.31
N GLY A 267 3.04 6.33 18.00
CA GLY A 267 3.44 7.53 18.74
C GLY A 267 3.27 7.38 20.25
N LYS A 268 2.98 8.50 20.90
CA LYS A 268 2.73 8.56 22.37
C LYS A 268 1.35 8.00 22.78
N GLY A 269 0.54 7.55 21.86
CA GLY A 269 -0.86 7.20 21.96
C GLY A 269 -1.67 7.94 20.92
N GLY A 270 -2.98 7.88 20.99
CA GLY A 270 -3.91 8.55 20.08
C GLY A 270 -5.20 8.89 20.79
N PHE A 271 -6.33 8.52 20.21
CA PHE A 271 -7.64 8.60 20.87
C PHE A 271 -7.71 7.71 22.11
N TYR A 272 -6.95 6.60 22.08
CA TYR A 272 -6.75 5.73 23.24
C TYR A 272 -5.33 5.86 23.79
N ARG A 273 -5.23 5.71 25.12
CA ARG A 273 -3.93 5.56 25.79
C ARG A 273 -3.43 4.12 25.58
N LEU A 274 -2.13 3.97 25.33
CA LEU A 274 -1.46 2.68 25.22
C LEU A 274 -1.02 2.18 26.59
#